data_990cc5cbe948ced211bb2669eee8a628
#
_entry.id   990cc5cbe948ced211bb2669eee8a628
#
_cell.length_a   1.000
_cell.length_b   1.000
_cell.length_c   1.000
_cell.angle_alpha   90.00
_cell.angle_beta   90.00
_cell.angle_gamma   90.00
#
_symmetry.space_group_name_H-M   'P 1'
#
loop_
_entity.id
_entity.type
_entity.pdbx_description
1 polymer ?
#
loop_
_entity_poly.entity_id
_entity_poly.type
_entity_poly.pdbx_seq_one_letter_code
_entity_poly.pdbx_strand_id
1 'polypeptide(L)'
;MKRVLYITQKPHNPVVDGGTQAIASCYFLLSKCKDIALTYAPICTPKHPGDFSEVDHAINLIPLRIEPKVSMKVLLKSVTFPMNVLRYTQSNALSSLQSEDSKNQFDVVICDGFYALSIIPRTWFTSKKVIYRSHNLEYQHWKLRAMLEPWYLRRFYKRISRQLYALEQTLVKACSVVLSISHEETRQLSQWNNNTRTWYPRINSKQFKTEHFAHEKRIGFVGNFEWIPNVDAMKWFIHSIWPIILKKQASVTLEIAGKGSEVFNNPSLQIKGIGFVDSLDEFYLRQTIIISPLRYGTGLNMKIVEALSYGKVIVSTSTSIQGF
;
A
#
# COMPACT_ATOMS: atom_id res chain seq x y z
N MET A 1 -7.33 15.72 -26.39
CA MET A 1 -7.07 14.59 -25.46
C MET A 1 -5.80 14.93 -24.67
N LYS A 2 -5.82 14.90 -23.33
CA LYS A 2 -4.63 15.19 -22.51
C LYS A 2 -3.71 13.98 -22.46
N ARG A 3 -2.41 14.19 -22.56
CA ARG A 3 -1.39 13.15 -22.46
C ARG A 3 -1.00 12.97 -20.99
N VAL A 4 -1.33 11.82 -20.42
CA VAL A 4 -1.16 11.53 -19.01
C VAL A 4 -0.12 10.43 -18.82
N LEU A 5 0.92 10.71 -18.05
CA LEU A 5 1.88 9.72 -17.58
C LEU A 5 1.47 9.28 -16.17
N TYR A 6 1.18 7.99 -16.00
CA TYR A 6 0.85 7.39 -14.71
C TYR A 6 1.98 6.50 -14.24
N ILE A 7 2.69 6.94 -13.22
CA ILE A 7 3.83 6.23 -12.62
C ILE A 7 3.37 5.62 -11.30
N THR A 8 3.57 4.33 -11.12
CA THR A 8 3.19 3.63 -9.88
C THR A 8 4.40 3.03 -9.18
N GLN A 9 4.38 3.02 -7.85
CA GLN A 9 5.48 2.45 -7.05
C GLN A 9 5.55 0.92 -7.06
N LYS A 10 4.51 0.27 -7.58
CA LYS A 10 4.42 -1.18 -7.84
C LYS A 10 3.54 -1.39 -9.07
N PRO A 11 3.65 -2.53 -9.78
CA PRO A 11 2.66 -2.91 -10.77
C PRO A 11 1.26 -3.08 -10.17
N HIS A 12 0.22 -2.86 -10.98
CA HIS A 12 -1.17 -3.05 -10.56
C HIS A 12 -1.59 -4.53 -10.50
N ASN A 13 -0.90 -5.39 -11.22
CA ASN A 13 -1.14 -6.83 -11.29
C ASN A 13 0.18 -7.59 -11.07
N PRO A 14 0.23 -8.69 -10.27
CA PRO A 14 -0.89 -9.23 -9.47
C PRO A 14 -1.22 -8.38 -8.24
N VAL A 15 -2.48 -8.43 -7.82
CA VAL A 15 -2.96 -7.78 -6.59
C VAL A 15 -2.60 -8.69 -5.41
N VAL A 16 -1.54 -8.35 -4.69
CA VAL A 16 -0.99 -9.17 -3.59
C VAL A 16 -1.07 -8.50 -2.21
N ASP A 17 -1.35 -7.22 -2.18
CA ASP A 17 -1.49 -6.44 -0.94
C ASP A 17 -2.42 -5.22 -1.15
N GLY A 18 -2.80 -4.56 -0.06
CA GLY A 18 -3.66 -3.37 -0.13
C GLY A 18 -3.08 -2.22 -0.95
N GLY A 19 -1.75 -2.11 -1.05
CA GLY A 19 -1.10 -1.10 -1.90
C GLY A 19 -1.29 -1.39 -3.38
N THR A 20 -1.09 -2.64 -3.81
CA THR A 20 -1.35 -3.07 -5.20
C THR A 20 -2.82 -2.98 -5.55
N GLN A 21 -3.73 -3.25 -4.61
CA GLN A 21 -5.16 -3.08 -4.81
C GLN A 21 -5.56 -1.61 -5.00
N ALA A 22 -5.00 -0.71 -4.21
CA ALA A 22 -5.22 0.72 -4.37
C ALA A 22 -4.72 1.23 -5.74
N ILE A 23 -3.55 0.76 -6.18
CA ILE A 23 -2.98 1.07 -7.51
C ILE A 23 -3.88 0.51 -8.62
N ALA A 24 -4.30 -0.75 -8.52
CA ALA A 24 -5.18 -1.38 -9.51
C ALA A 24 -6.49 -0.61 -9.68
N SER A 25 -7.10 -0.20 -8.57
CA SER A 25 -8.33 0.60 -8.59
C SER A 25 -8.16 1.92 -9.36
N CYS A 26 -7.03 2.60 -9.19
CA CYS A 26 -6.71 3.84 -9.91
C CYS A 26 -6.39 3.56 -11.39
N TYR A 27 -5.60 2.53 -11.69
CA TYR A 27 -5.28 2.11 -13.05
C TYR A 27 -6.54 1.84 -13.87
N PHE A 28 -7.48 1.03 -13.34
CA PHE A 28 -8.73 0.73 -14.04
C PHE A 28 -9.64 1.95 -14.26
N LEU A 29 -9.58 2.94 -13.39
CA LEU A 29 -10.29 4.21 -13.64
C LEU A 29 -9.66 5.00 -14.77
N LEU A 30 -8.34 5.14 -14.78
CA LEU A 30 -7.62 5.89 -15.80
C LEU A 30 -7.68 5.19 -17.17
N SER A 31 -7.56 3.85 -17.21
CA SER A 31 -7.61 3.06 -18.45
C SER A 31 -8.95 3.17 -19.18
N LYS A 32 -10.04 3.42 -18.45
CA LYS A 32 -11.39 3.59 -19.02
C LYS A 32 -11.73 5.03 -19.41
N CYS A 33 -10.86 5.99 -19.11
CA CYS A 33 -11.09 7.39 -19.39
C CYS A 33 -10.79 7.71 -20.85
N LYS A 34 -11.82 8.02 -21.64
CA LYS A 34 -11.71 8.28 -23.09
C LYS A 34 -11.07 9.63 -23.43
N ASP A 35 -11.00 10.56 -22.48
CA ASP A 35 -10.52 11.93 -22.70
C ASP A 35 -9.00 12.09 -22.50
N ILE A 36 -8.30 10.99 -22.18
CA ILE A 36 -6.86 10.99 -21.96
C ILE A 36 -6.14 10.00 -22.86
N ALA A 37 -4.89 10.34 -23.25
CA ALA A 37 -3.92 9.39 -23.79
C ALA A 37 -3.05 8.92 -22.62
N LEU A 38 -3.28 7.69 -22.15
CA LEU A 38 -2.60 7.14 -20.98
C LEU A 38 -1.28 6.45 -21.37
N THR A 39 -0.19 6.87 -20.72
CA THR A 39 1.06 6.12 -20.65
C THR A 39 1.22 5.59 -19.25
N TYR A 40 1.35 4.28 -19.11
CA TYR A 40 1.48 3.60 -17.82
C TYR A 40 2.94 3.17 -17.57
N ALA A 41 3.54 3.65 -16.49
CA ALA A 41 4.94 3.43 -16.15
C ALA A 41 5.10 2.83 -14.74
N PRO A 42 4.82 1.54 -14.53
CA PRO A 42 4.97 0.89 -13.23
C PRO A 42 6.44 0.66 -12.88
N ILE A 43 6.79 0.89 -11.61
CA ILE A 43 8.09 0.47 -11.06
C ILE A 43 8.04 -1.03 -10.81
N CYS A 44 8.87 -1.77 -11.55
CA CYS A 44 9.04 -3.21 -11.44
C CYS A 44 10.32 -3.53 -10.69
N THR A 45 10.22 -4.36 -9.66
CA THR A 45 11.37 -4.84 -8.89
C THR A 45 11.39 -6.37 -8.88
N PRO A 46 12.50 -7.05 -8.51
CA PRO A 46 12.50 -8.50 -8.39
C PRO A 46 11.41 -9.04 -7.45
N LYS A 47 11.02 -8.25 -6.43
CA LYS A 47 9.92 -8.62 -5.51
C LYS A 47 8.54 -8.40 -6.14
N HIS A 48 8.41 -7.44 -7.05
CA HIS A 48 7.17 -7.07 -7.74
C HIS A 48 7.45 -6.94 -9.24
N PRO A 49 7.59 -8.07 -9.97
CA PRO A 49 7.95 -8.05 -11.39
C PRO A 49 6.83 -7.50 -12.27
N GLY A 50 5.58 -7.68 -11.84
CA GLY A 50 4.38 -7.30 -12.59
C GLY A 50 3.97 -8.33 -13.64
N ASP A 51 2.67 -8.44 -13.84
CA ASP A 51 2.06 -9.10 -14.98
C ASP A 51 1.28 -8.05 -15.78
N PHE A 52 1.55 -7.97 -17.06
CA PHE A 52 1.00 -6.96 -17.97
C PHE A 52 0.17 -7.56 -19.11
N SER A 53 -0.15 -8.84 -19.01
CA SER A 53 -0.93 -9.57 -20.03
C SER A 53 -2.33 -8.97 -20.26
N GLU A 54 -2.90 -8.35 -19.21
CA GLU A 54 -4.23 -7.73 -19.25
C GLU A 54 -4.20 -6.21 -19.54
N VAL A 55 -3.02 -5.63 -19.80
CA VAL A 55 -2.94 -4.21 -20.15
C VAL A 55 -3.49 -3.99 -21.56
N ASP A 56 -4.44 -3.07 -21.69
CA ASP A 56 -5.03 -2.71 -22.97
C ASP A 56 -3.95 -2.24 -23.95
N HIS A 57 -3.95 -2.79 -25.16
CA HIS A 57 -2.99 -2.44 -26.23
C HIS A 57 -3.02 -0.96 -26.64
N ALA A 58 -4.11 -0.26 -26.35
CA ALA A 58 -4.22 1.19 -26.57
C ALA A 58 -3.41 2.01 -25.55
N ILE A 59 -2.94 1.41 -24.46
CA ILE A 59 -2.16 2.07 -23.42
C ILE A 59 -0.67 1.87 -23.71
N ASN A 60 0.07 2.97 -23.82
CA ASN A 60 1.52 2.90 -23.91
C ASN A 60 2.10 2.43 -22.56
N LEU A 61 2.70 1.24 -22.54
CA LEU A 61 3.26 0.62 -21.35
C LEU A 61 4.78 0.74 -21.31
N ILE A 62 5.32 1.32 -20.23
CA ILE A 62 6.75 1.52 -20.00
C ILE A 62 7.16 0.95 -18.65
N PRO A 63 7.42 -0.36 -18.51
CA PRO A 63 7.83 -0.95 -17.25
C PRO A 63 9.20 -0.39 -16.82
N LEU A 64 9.25 0.30 -15.69
CA LEU A 64 10.47 0.84 -15.11
C LEU A 64 11.16 -0.22 -14.26
N ARG A 65 12.04 -1.00 -14.87
CA ARG A 65 12.76 -2.08 -14.19
C ARG A 65 13.86 -1.52 -13.30
N ILE A 66 13.69 -1.65 -11.99
CA ILE A 66 14.59 -1.15 -10.97
C ILE A 66 15.06 -2.29 -10.08
N GLU A 67 16.37 -2.48 -9.99
CA GLU A 67 16.98 -3.34 -8.99
C GLU A 67 17.49 -2.47 -7.83
N PRO A 68 16.76 -2.38 -6.71
CA PRO A 68 17.12 -1.50 -5.61
C PRO A 68 18.31 -2.08 -4.82
N LYS A 69 19.52 -1.97 -5.37
CA LYS A 69 20.78 -2.42 -4.77
C LYS A 69 21.41 -1.34 -3.88
N VAL A 70 22.08 -1.77 -2.82
CA VAL A 70 22.91 -0.88 -1.98
C VAL A 70 24.34 -0.95 -2.51
N SER A 71 24.74 0.08 -3.26
CA SER A 71 26.12 0.25 -3.72
C SER A 71 26.91 1.14 -2.76
N MET A 72 28.25 1.15 -2.87
CA MET A 72 29.11 2.06 -2.10
C MET A 72 28.70 3.54 -2.34
N LYS A 73 28.32 3.91 -3.56
CA LYS A 73 27.80 5.25 -3.89
C LYS A 73 26.51 5.57 -3.13
N VAL A 74 25.60 4.60 -2.97
CA VAL A 74 24.38 4.75 -2.17
C VAL A 74 24.72 4.97 -0.70
N LEU A 75 25.65 4.19 -0.16
CA LEU A 75 26.08 4.32 1.23
C LEU A 75 26.69 5.71 1.51
N LEU A 76 27.58 6.18 0.68
CA LEU A 76 28.19 7.52 0.83
C LEU A 76 27.12 8.64 0.75
N LYS A 77 26.24 8.60 -0.24
CA LYS A 77 25.17 9.59 -0.38
C LYS A 77 24.08 9.47 0.70
N SER A 78 23.93 8.31 1.34
CA SER A 78 22.95 8.10 2.41
C SER A 78 23.25 8.91 3.68
N VAL A 79 24.42 9.55 3.75
CA VAL A 79 24.76 10.50 4.81
C VAL A 79 23.83 11.71 4.77
N THR A 80 23.46 12.20 3.60
CA THR A 80 22.65 13.40 3.41
C THR A 80 21.26 13.14 2.82
N PHE A 81 21.06 11.97 2.18
CA PHE A 81 19.83 11.66 1.47
C PHE A 81 19.26 10.28 1.86
N PRO A 82 17.94 10.05 1.87
CA PRO A 82 17.36 8.77 2.29
C PRO A 82 17.86 7.60 1.44
N MET A 83 18.48 6.62 2.08
CA MET A 83 19.05 5.44 1.38
C MET A 83 18.00 4.65 0.60
N ASN A 84 16.80 4.52 1.14
CA ASN A 84 15.70 3.82 0.50
C ASN A 84 15.25 4.50 -0.81
N VAL A 85 15.32 5.82 -0.91
CA VAL A 85 15.05 6.57 -2.16
C VAL A 85 16.22 6.45 -3.13
N LEU A 86 17.45 6.61 -2.65
CA LEU A 86 18.66 6.50 -3.48
C LEU A 86 18.73 5.17 -4.24
N ARG A 87 18.22 4.09 -3.67
CA ARG A 87 18.18 2.77 -4.32
C ARG A 87 17.32 2.75 -5.59
N TYR A 88 16.30 3.59 -5.66
CA TYR A 88 15.42 3.70 -6.83
C TYR A 88 15.96 4.69 -7.88
N THR A 89 16.71 5.72 -7.47
CA THR A 89 17.21 6.76 -8.37
C THR A 89 18.47 6.37 -9.16
N GLN A 90 19.08 5.22 -8.88
CA GLN A 90 20.29 4.73 -9.58
C GLN A 90 19.98 3.94 -10.87
N SER A 91 18.72 3.85 -11.25
CA SER A 91 18.28 3.10 -12.43
C SER A 91 18.22 4.01 -13.67
N ASN A 92 18.18 3.38 -14.84
CA ASN A 92 17.88 4.06 -16.10
C ASN A 92 16.42 4.55 -16.20
N ALA A 93 15.62 4.38 -15.14
CA ALA A 93 14.21 4.77 -15.13
C ALA A 93 14.01 6.25 -15.43
N LEU A 94 14.87 7.12 -14.87
CA LEU A 94 14.80 8.56 -15.13
C LEU A 94 15.05 8.89 -16.59
N SER A 95 16.09 8.31 -17.20
CA SER A 95 16.40 8.54 -18.62
C SER A 95 15.32 8.00 -19.54
N SER A 96 14.72 6.86 -19.21
CA SER A 96 13.56 6.30 -19.94
C SER A 96 12.36 7.24 -19.88
N LEU A 97 12.03 7.77 -18.69
CA LEU A 97 10.93 8.73 -18.53
C LEU A 97 11.18 10.03 -19.30
N GLN A 98 12.42 10.56 -19.28
CA GLN A 98 12.77 11.78 -20.01
C GLN A 98 12.75 11.56 -21.53
N SER A 99 13.24 10.43 -22.02
CA SER A 99 13.15 10.06 -23.44
C SER A 99 11.71 9.97 -23.90
N GLU A 100 10.85 9.36 -23.09
CA GLU A 100 9.43 9.23 -23.42
C GLU A 100 8.69 10.56 -23.38
N ASP A 101 9.03 11.44 -22.44
CA ASP A 101 8.48 12.79 -22.39
C ASP A 101 8.89 13.63 -23.60
N SER A 102 10.13 13.46 -24.09
CA SER A 102 10.58 14.16 -25.31
C SER A 102 9.75 13.78 -26.54
N LYS A 103 9.22 12.55 -26.60
CA LYS A 103 8.35 12.07 -27.67
C LYS A 103 6.89 12.49 -27.48
N ASN A 104 6.37 12.31 -26.28
CA ASN A 104 4.93 12.42 -25.97
C ASN A 104 4.54 13.78 -25.37
N GLN A 105 5.48 14.54 -24.80
CA GLN A 105 5.22 15.85 -24.17
C GLN A 105 4.03 15.79 -23.19
N PHE A 106 4.16 15.04 -22.11
CA PHE A 106 3.08 14.84 -21.14
C PHE A 106 2.55 16.15 -20.54
N ASP A 107 1.23 16.29 -20.49
CA ASP A 107 0.55 17.43 -19.86
C ASP A 107 0.42 17.24 -18.35
N VAL A 108 0.19 15.99 -17.93
CA VAL A 108 -0.06 15.61 -16.55
C VAL A 108 0.79 14.39 -16.19
N VAL A 109 1.41 14.44 -15.02
CA VAL A 109 2.15 13.31 -14.42
C VAL A 109 1.48 12.94 -13.12
N ILE A 110 0.98 11.72 -13.04
CA ILE A 110 0.38 11.15 -11.81
C ILE A 110 1.39 10.20 -11.19
N CYS A 111 1.86 10.52 -9.99
CA CYS A 111 2.76 9.69 -9.20
C CYS A 111 1.98 8.97 -8.10
N ASP A 112 1.81 7.66 -8.24
CA ASP A 112 1.07 6.82 -7.31
C ASP A 112 2.03 6.11 -6.35
N GLY A 113 2.17 6.70 -5.17
CA GLY A 113 3.13 6.34 -4.14
C GLY A 113 4.39 7.19 -4.11
N PHE A 114 5.02 7.27 -2.94
CA PHE A 114 6.15 8.16 -2.69
C PHE A 114 7.38 7.86 -3.56
N TYR A 115 7.67 6.58 -3.79
CA TYR A 115 8.83 6.21 -4.63
C TYR A 115 8.62 6.61 -6.09
N ALA A 116 7.40 6.55 -6.62
CA ALA A 116 7.06 7.07 -7.94
C ALA A 116 7.29 8.59 -8.02
N LEU A 117 6.88 9.34 -6.99
CA LEU A 117 7.12 10.79 -6.90
C LEU A 117 8.61 11.14 -6.81
N SER A 118 9.39 10.30 -6.12
CA SER A 118 10.80 10.58 -5.83
C SER A 118 11.72 10.44 -7.05
N ILE A 119 11.34 9.68 -8.08
CA ILE A 119 12.16 9.40 -9.26
C ILE A 119 11.95 10.36 -10.42
N ILE A 120 10.90 11.21 -10.42
CA ILE A 120 10.66 12.15 -11.51
C ILE A 120 11.65 13.31 -11.50
N PRO A 121 11.94 13.92 -12.69
CA PRO A 121 12.79 15.10 -12.78
C PRO A 121 12.23 16.27 -11.98
N ARG A 122 13.09 16.98 -11.26
CA ARG A 122 12.66 18.18 -10.50
C ARG A 122 12.06 19.28 -11.37
N THR A 123 12.52 19.40 -12.61
CA THR A 123 12.00 20.35 -13.59
C THR A 123 10.53 20.10 -13.94
N TRP A 124 10.02 18.87 -13.77
CA TRP A 124 8.63 18.57 -14.08
C TRP A 124 7.64 19.22 -13.12
N PHE A 125 8.05 19.52 -11.90
CA PHE A 125 7.17 20.22 -10.93
C PHE A 125 6.81 21.64 -11.37
N THR A 126 7.62 22.27 -12.22
CA THR A 126 7.36 23.61 -12.78
C THR A 126 6.83 23.59 -14.21
N SER A 127 7.17 22.56 -15.00
CA SER A 127 6.80 22.46 -16.40
C SER A 127 5.55 21.62 -16.69
N LYS A 128 5.08 20.85 -15.72
CA LYS A 128 3.94 19.93 -15.87
C LYS A 128 3.01 19.99 -14.67
N LYS A 129 1.77 19.52 -14.86
CA LYS A 129 0.85 19.29 -13.73
C LYS A 129 1.19 17.99 -13.05
N VAL A 130 1.91 18.05 -11.92
CA VAL A 130 2.26 16.88 -11.11
C VAL A 130 1.18 16.64 -10.07
N ILE A 131 0.58 15.44 -10.10
CA ILE A 131 -0.40 14.94 -9.13
C ILE A 131 0.27 13.83 -8.33
N TYR A 132 0.32 13.97 -7.02
CA TYR A 132 0.82 12.93 -6.13
C TYR A 132 -0.34 12.22 -5.45
N ARG A 133 -0.40 10.89 -5.54
CA ARG A 133 -1.31 10.05 -4.77
C ARG A 133 -0.54 9.34 -3.67
N SER A 134 -0.78 9.77 -2.43
CA SER A 134 -0.16 9.20 -1.23
C SER A 134 -0.89 7.94 -0.79
N HIS A 135 -0.16 6.88 -0.46
CA HIS A 135 -0.69 5.67 0.16
C HIS A 135 -0.46 5.66 1.67
N ASN A 136 0.52 6.39 2.11
CA ASN A 136 0.92 6.59 3.51
C ASN A 136 1.95 7.71 3.57
N LEU A 137 2.15 8.25 4.76
CA LEU A 137 3.27 9.14 5.02
C LEU A 137 4.53 8.28 5.25
N GLU A 138 5.43 8.28 4.25
CA GLU A 138 6.58 7.38 4.23
C GLU A 138 7.49 7.59 5.46
N TYR A 139 7.73 8.85 5.87
CA TYR A 139 8.53 9.14 7.05
C TYR A 139 7.95 8.54 8.34
N GLN A 140 6.62 8.47 8.47
CA GLN A 140 5.96 7.89 9.64
C GLN A 140 6.16 6.38 9.70
N HIS A 141 6.08 5.70 8.57
CA HIS A 141 6.37 4.28 8.48
C HIS A 141 7.77 3.97 9.03
N TRP A 142 8.79 4.74 8.61
CA TRP A 142 10.16 4.56 9.09
C TRP A 142 10.36 5.03 10.53
N LYS A 143 9.62 6.04 11.00
CA LYS A 143 9.59 6.44 12.41
C LYS A 143 9.08 5.32 13.30
N LEU A 144 7.98 4.68 12.88
CA LEU A 144 7.39 3.55 13.58
C LEU A 144 8.36 2.36 13.62
N ARG A 145 8.97 2.05 12.48
CA ARG A 145 10.00 1.00 12.39
C ARG A 145 11.14 1.27 13.38
N ALA A 146 11.60 2.51 13.50
CA ALA A 146 12.65 2.87 14.45
C ALA A 146 12.27 2.60 15.92
N MET A 147 10.97 2.58 16.27
CA MET A 147 10.52 2.26 17.62
C MET A 147 10.53 0.76 17.90
N LEU A 148 10.32 -0.06 16.87
CA LEU A 148 10.23 -1.51 16.97
C LEU A 148 11.57 -2.23 16.86
N GLU A 149 12.56 -1.58 16.29
CA GLU A 149 13.89 -2.15 16.07
C GLU A 149 14.75 -2.10 17.34
N PRO A 150 15.73 -3.01 17.49
CA PRO A 150 16.70 -3.00 18.57
C PRO A 150 17.40 -1.64 18.73
N TRP A 151 17.82 -1.32 19.95
CA TRP A 151 18.38 0.00 20.29
C TRP A 151 19.54 0.45 19.38
N TYR A 152 20.39 -0.47 18.91
CA TYR A 152 21.53 -0.20 18.05
C TYR A 152 21.15 0.19 16.61
N LEU A 153 19.95 -0.23 16.13
CA LEU A 153 19.42 0.17 14.82
C LEU A 153 18.52 1.43 14.89
N ARG A 154 18.02 1.78 16.08
CA ARG A 154 17.09 2.92 16.25
C ARG A 154 17.63 4.24 15.70
N ARG A 155 18.91 4.53 15.94
CA ARG A 155 19.53 5.78 15.44
C ARG A 155 19.55 5.82 13.91
N PHE A 156 19.83 4.71 13.28
CA PHE A 156 19.82 4.56 11.82
C PHE A 156 18.42 4.80 11.23
N TYR A 157 17.41 4.12 11.75
CA TYR A 157 16.03 4.28 11.26
C TYR A 157 15.43 5.65 11.57
N LYS A 158 15.73 6.25 12.73
CA LYS A 158 15.36 7.64 13.05
C LYS A 158 15.96 8.63 12.06
N ARG A 159 17.22 8.42 11.64
CA ARG A 159 17.85 9.25 10.63
C ARG A 159 17.15 9.14 9.29
N ILE A 160 16.87 7.93 8.81
CA ILE A 160 16.11 7.70 7.57
C ILE A 160 14.76 8.42 7.65
N SER A 161 14.04 8.28 8.74
CA SER A 161 12.74 8.95 8.94
C SER A 161 12.85 10.47 8.84
N ARG A 162 13.87 11.10 9.45
CA ARG A 162 14.08 12.56 9.37
C ARG A 162 14.42 13.02 7.94
N GLN A 163 15.28 12.27 7.24
CA GLN A 163 15.62 12.57 5.86
C GLN A 163 14.41 12.43 4.93
N LEU A 164 13.57 11.41 5.16
CA LEU A 164 12.32 11.21 4.44
C LEU A 164 11.33 12.33 4.72
N TYR A 165 11.18 12.75 5.97
CA TYR A 165 10.31 13.88 6.32
C TYR A 165 10.66 15.13 5.50
N ALA A 166 11.94 15.52 5.46
CA ALA A 166 12.39 16.70 4.72
C ALA A 166 12.16 16.56 3.21
N LEU A 167 12.45 15.37 2.66
CA LEU A 167 12.26 15.10 1.24
C LEU A 167 10.79 15.05 0.86
N GLU A 168 9.97 14.32 1.62
CA GLU A 168 8.53 14.17 1.40
C GLU A 168 7.84 15.53 1.47
N GLN A 169 8.13 16.34 2.49
CA GLN A 169 7.64 17.71 2.62
C GLN A 169 7.99 18.56 1.39
N THR A 170 9.25 18.50 0.94
CA THR A 170 9.71 19.28 -0.22
C THR A 170 8.97 18.88 -1.49
N LEU A 171 8.81 17.57 -1.73
CA LEU A 171 8.14 17.06 -2.93
C LEU A 171 6.65 17.34 -2.93
N VAL A 172 5.99 17.12 -1.79
CA VAL A 172 4.55 17.38 -1.62
C VAL A 172 4.23 18.86 -1.84
N LYS A 173 5.05 19.78 -1.31
CA LYS A 173 4.90 21.22 -1.55
C LYS A 173 4.97 21.58 -3.02
N ALA A 174 5.79 20.90 -3.80
CA ALA A 174 5.99 21.18 -5.21
C ALA A 174 4.89 20.59 -6.12
N CYS A 175 4.06 19.65 -5.62
CA CYS A 175 2.99 19.06 -6.40
C CYS A 175 1.86 20.06 -6.70
N SER A 176 1.28 19.96 -7.89
CA SER A 176 0.09 20.74 -8.25
C SER A 176 -1.15 20.32 -7.46
N VAL A 177 -1.29 19.02 -7.20
CA VAL A 177 -2.38 18.40 -6.44
C VAL A 177 -1.83 17.23 -5.63
N VAL A 178 -2.33 17.06 -4.42
CA VAL A 178 -2.04 15.90 -3.58
C VAL A 178 -3.35 15.17 -3.27
N LEU A 179 -3.36 13.87 -3.52
CA LEU A 179 -4.47 12.98 -3.22
C LEU A 179 -4.03 12.01 -2.13
N SER A 180 -4.72 11.97 -1.02
CA SER A 180 -4.48 11.00 0.04
C SER A 180 -5.60 9.98 0.12
N ILE A 181 -5.33 8.82 0.70
CA ILE A 181 -6.29 7.73 0.83
C ILE A 181 -7.09 7.78 2.14
N SER A 182 -6.84 8.76 3.01
CA SER A 182 -7.55 8.91 4.28
C SER A 182 -7.67 10.38 4.71
N HIS A 183 -8.69 10.70 5.50
CA HIS A 183 -8.87 12.05 6.06
C HIS A 183 -7.71 12.46 6.99
N GLU A 184 -7.18 11.53 7.77
CA GLU A 184 -6.07 11.81 8.68
C GLU A 184 -4.81 12.23 7.91
N GLU A 185 -4.48 11.50 6.83
CA GLU A 185 -3.36 11.88 5.97
C GLU A 185 -3.63 13.19 5.22
N THR A 186 -4.88 13.41 4.76
CA THR A 186 -5.26 14.70 4.14
C THR A 186 -4.94 15.85 5.09
N ARG A 187 -5.33 15.76 6.35
CA ARG A 187 -5.08 16.80 7.36
C ARG A 187 -3.59 17.07 7.53
N GLN A 188 -2.76 16.04 7.55
CA GLN A 188 -1.31 16.19 7.70
C GLN A 188 -0.65 16.74 6.42
N LEU A 189 -1.01 16.23 5.25
CA LEU A 189 -0.46 16.68 3.98
C LEU A 189 -0.91 18.10 3.61
N SER A 190 -2.10 18.52 4.04
CA SER A 190 -2.61 19.88 3.86
C SER A 190 -1.75 20.95 4.55
N GLN A 191 -0.98 20.58 5.58
CA GLN A 191 0.00 21.46 6.19
C GLN A 191 1.18 21.79 5.26
N TRP A 192 1.40 20.93 4.26
CA TRP A 192 2.48 21.10 3.28
C TRP A 192 1.97 21.60 1.92
N ASN A 193 0.76 21.22 1.53
CA ASN A 193 0.16 21.59 0.26
C ASN A 193 -1.35 21.83 0.41
N ASN A 194 -1.78 23.08 0.22
CA ASN A 194 -3.18 23.50 0.38
C ASN A 194 -4.12 22.83 -0.64
N ASN A 195 -3.58 22.35 -1.76
CA ASN A 195 -4.36 21.63 -2.78
C ASN A 195 -4.35 20.11 -2.53
N THR A 196 -4.59 19.73 -1.28
CA THR A 196 -4.69 18.32 -0.86
C THR A 196 -6.17 17.92 -0.75
N ARG A 197 -6.51 16.73 -1.26
CA ARG A 197 -7.87 16.17 -1.23
C ARG A 197 -7.81 14.71 -0.80
N THR A 198 -8.86 14.24 -0.12
CA THR A 198 -9.03 12.81 0.14
C THR A 198 -9.61 12.14 -1.12
N TRP A 199 -9.01 11.03 -1.53
CA TRP A 199 -9.48 10.20 -2.61
C TRP A 199 -9.32 8.73 -2.25
N TYR A 200 -10.40 8.15 -1.74
CA TYR A 200 -10.42 6.77 -1.30
C TYR A 200 -10.21 5.79 -2.47
N PRO A 201 -9.49 4.68 -2.25
CA PRO A 201 -9.47 3.59 -3.21
C PRO A 201 -10.89 3.07 -3.45
N ARG A 202 -11.26 2.85 -4.70
CA ARG A 202 -12.54 2.19 -5.01
C ARG A 202 -12.39 0.69 -4.81
N ILE A 203 -13.33 0.13 -4.08
CA ILE A 203 -13.57 -1.30 -4.05
C ILE A 203 -14.96 -1.51 -4.63
N ASN A 204 -15.08 -2.41 -5.60
CA ASN A 204 -16.38 -2.77 -6.14
C ASN A 204 -17.15 -3.49 -5.04
N SER A 205 -18.32 -2.94 -4.67
CA SER A 205 -19.23 -3.65 -3.80
C SER A 205 -19.65 -4.95 -4.50
N LYS A 206 -19.47 -6.07 -3.82
CA LYS A 206 -19.92 -7.35 -4.34
C LYS A 206 -21.37 -7.56 -3.91
N GLN A 207 -22.25 -7.88 -4.84
CA GLN A 207 -23.60 -8.28 -4.52
C GLN A 207 -23.58 -9.71 -3.99
N PHE A 208 -23.83 -9.86 -2.70
CA PHE A 208 -23.96 -11.19 -2.08
C PHE A 208 -25.43 -11.52 -1.88
N LYS A 209 -25.81 -12.75 -2.23
CA LYS A 209 -27.06 -13.32 -1.77
C LYS A 209 -26.95 -13.59 -0.28
N THR A 210 -27.93 -13.18 0.49
CA THR A 210 -28.03 -13.31 1.95
C THR A 210 -27.91 -14.75 2.47
N GLU A 211 -27.99 -15.74 1.60
CA GLU A 211 -27.94 -17.18 1.90
C GLU A 211 -26.55 -17.70 2.31
N HIS A 212 -25.50 -16.89 2.22
CA HIS A 212 -24.12 -17.30 2.55
C HIS A 212 -23.67 -16.87 3.94
N PHE A 213 -24.57 -16.63 4.88
CA PHE A 213 -24.15 -16.45 6.27
C PHE A 213 -23.69 -17.79 6.85
N ALA A 214 -22.41 -17.86 7.22
CA ALA A 214 -21.85 -19.07 7.78
C ALA A 214 -22.60 -19.49 9.06
N HIS A 215 -23.13 -20.71 9.08
CA HIS A 215 -23.71 -21.30 10.29
C HIS A 215 -22.65 -21.55 11.38
N GLU A 216 -21.37 -21.59 10.99
CA GLU A 216 -20.26 -21.77 11.90
C GLU A 216 -19.71 -20.44 12.43
N LYS A 217 -19.37 -20.42 13.72
CA LYS A 217 -18.81 -19.24 14.38
C LYS A 217 -17.33 -19.11 14.03
N ARG A 218 -17.04 -18.43 12.93
CA ARG A 218 -15.67 -18.21 12.42
C ARG A 218 -15.28 -16.74 12.54
N ILE A 219 -14.11 -16.52 13.12
CA ILE A 219 -13.44 -15.22 13.18
C ILE A 219 -12.28 -15.25 12.19
N GLY A 220 -12.26 -14.30 11.25
CA GLY A 220 -11.24 -14.22 10.21
C GLY A 220 -10.28 -13.06 10.40
N PHE A 221 -9.01 -13.28 10.05
CA PHE A 221 -8.02 -12.23 9.85
C PHE A 221 -7.31 -12.44 8.52
N VAL A 222 -7.14 -11.36 7.74
CA VAL A 222 -6.36 -11.39 6.48
C VAL A 222 -5.17 -10.46 6.61
N GLY A 223 -3.98 -10.93 6.19
CA GLY A 223 -2.81 -10.07 6.14
C GLY A 223 -1.54 -10.75 5.65
N ASN A 224 -0.64 -9.96 5.07
CA ASN A 224 0.71 -10.42 4.76
C ASN A 224 1.58 -10.37 6.02
N PHE A 225 2.14 -11.50 6.44
CA PHE A 225 2.96 -11.63 7.66
C PHE A 225 4.45 -11.31 7.43
N GLU A 226 4.84 -10.88 6.25
CA GLU A 226 6.10 -10.14 6.06
C GLU A 226 6.01 -8.71 6.63
N TRP A 227 4.80 -8.22 6.89
CA TRP A 227 4.56 -6.92 7.50
C TRP A 227 4.43 -7.05 9.01
N ILE A 228 5.41 -6.46 9.73
CA ILE A 228 5.56 -6.60 11.18
C ILE A 228 4.29 -6.28 11.98
N PRO A 229 3.51 -5.21 11.65
CA PRO A 229 2.27 -4.93 12.38
C PRO A 229 1.23 -6.07 12.35
N ASN A 230 1.14 -6.85 11.27
CA ASN A 230 0.26 -8.02 11.22
C ASN A 230 0.74 -9.14 12.15
N VAL A 231 2.06 -9.39 12.18
CA VAL A 231 2.66 -10.39 13.07
C VAL A 231 2.41 -10.03 14.53
N ASP A 232 2.66 -8.78 14.89
CA ASP A 232 2.46 -8.28 16.25
C ASP A 232 0.99 -8.35 16.66
N ALA A 233 0.09 -7.91 15.78
CA ALA A 233 -1.35 -7.97 16.02
C ALA A 233 -1.85 -9.38 16.31
N MET A 234 -1.43 -10.38 15.51
CA MET A 234 -1.85 -11.76 15.70
C MET A 234 -1.22 -12.38 16.94
N LYS A 235 0.05 -12.13 17.22
CA LYS A 235 0.68 -12.59 18.47
C LYS A 235 -0.05 -12.05 19.69
N TRP A 236 -0.33 -10.75 19.71
CA TRP A 236 -1.07 -10.13 20.81
C TRP A 236 -2.50 -10.68 20.93
N PHE A 237 -3.23 -10.78 19.81
CA PHE A 237 -4.61 -11.26 19.81
C PHE A 237 -4.68 -12.71 20.32
N ILE A 238 -3.82 -13.60 19.81
CA ILE A 238 -3.79 -15.01 20.19
C ILE A 238 -3.39 -15.19 21.66
N HIS A 239 -2.44 -14.39 22.15
CA HIS A 239 -1.97 -14.52 23.52
C HIS A 239 -2.93 -13.88 24.54
N SER A 240 -3.49 -12.71 24.25
CA SER A 240 -4.17 -11.89 25.25
C SER A 240 -5.69 -11.89 25.12
N ILE A 241 -6.25 -12.10 23.92
CA ILE A 241 -7.69 -11.98 23.65
C ILE A 241 -8.33 -13.34 23.35
N TRP A 242 -7.70 -14.14 22.51
CA TRP A 242 -8.24 -15.41 22.06
C TRP A 242 -8.61 -16.40 23.20
N PRO A 243 -7.82 -16.58 24.25
CA PRO A 243 -8.19 -17.44 25.36
C PRO A 243 -9.46 -16.99 26.09
N ILE A 244 -9.71 -15.68 26.16
CA ILE A 244 -10.92 -15.12 26.78
C ILE A 244 -12.15 -15.44 25.93
N ILE A 245 -12.02 -15.38 24.60
CA ILE A 245 -13.09 -15.73 23.66
C ILE A 245 -13.41 -17.22 23.76
N LEU A 246 -12.39 -18.08 23.70
CA LEU A 246 -12.58 -19.55 23.82
C LEU A 246 -13.27 -19.95 25.10
N LYS A 247 -12.98 -19.31 26.23
CA LYS A 247 -13.61 -19.55 27.54
C LYS A 247 -15.11 -19.27 27.51
N LYS A 248 -15.55 -18.26 26.70
CA LYS A 248 -16.97 -17.89 26.59
C LYS A 248 -17.68 -18.61 25.45
N GLN A 249 -16.97 -19.03 24.44
CA GLN A 249 -17.49 -19.62 23.21
C GLN A 249 -16.55 -20.72 22.71
N ALA A 250 -16.70 -21.90 23.23
CA ALA A 250 -15.79 -23.04 22.96
C ALA A 250 -15.86 -23.58 21.52
N SER A 251 -16.92 -23.25 20.75
CA SER A 251 -17.07 -23.72 19.35
C SER A 251 -16.58 -22.74 18.29
N VAL A 252 -15.95 -21.62 18.68
CA VAL A 252 -15.45 -20.62 17.73
C VAL A 252 -14.11 -21.02 17.14
N THR A 253 -13.89 -20.77 15.86
CA THR A 253 -12.61 -20.99 15.16
C THR A 253 -12.01 -19.65 14.72
N LEU A 254 -10.69 -19.50 14.88
CA LEU A 254 -9.93 -18.40 14.32
C LEU A 254 -9.25 -18.86 13.04
N GLU A 255 -9.56 -18.22 11.90
CA GLU A 255 -8.91 -18.48 10.62
C GLU A 255 -8.03 -17.29 10.23
N ILE A 256 -6.75 -17.56 9.97
CA ILE A 256 -5.76 -16.54 9.63
C ILE A 256 -5.26 -16.82 8.22
N ALA A 257 -5.54 -15.89 7.29
CA ALA A 257 -5.17 -16.00 5.88
C ALA A 257 -4.07 -15.02 5.50
N GLY A 258 -3.28 -15.39 4.51
CA GLY A 258 -2.25 -14.60 3.88
C GLY A 258 -0.85 -15.19 4.03
N LYS A 259 0.08 -14.71 3.22
CA LYS A 259 1.45 -15.22 3.16
C LYS A 259 2.11 -15.23 4.54
N GLY A 260 2.58 -16.38 4.98
CA GLY A 260 3.26 -16.58 6.28
C GLY A 260 2.32 -16.77 7.47
N SER A 261 1.00 -16.93 7.25
CA SER A 261 0.05 -17.18 8.35
C SER A 261 0.13 -18.59 8.91
N GLU A 262 0.75 -19.53 8.21
CA GLU A 262 0.90 -20.94 8.59
C GLU A 262 1.59 -21.11 9.94
N VAL A 263 2.46 -20.17 10.30
CA VAL A 263 3.18 -20.17 11.60
C VAL A 263 2.25 -20.05 12.82
N PHE A 264 1.01 -19.58 12.60
CA PHE A 264 0.01 -19.44 13.65
C PHE A 264 -0.90 -20.66 13.79
N ASN A 265 -0.75 -21.67 12.91
CA ASN A 265 -1.60 -22.86 12.97
C ASN A 265 -1.47 -23.58 14.31
N ASN A 266 -2.58 -23.69 15.03
CA ASN A 266 -2.64 -24.35 16.33
C ASN A 266 -4.02 -24.99 16.57
N PRO A 267 -4.20 -26.26 16.14
CA PRO A 267 -5.48 -26.96 16.26
C PRO A 267 -5.98 -27.10 17.70
N SER A 268 -5.08 -27.21 18.68
CA SER A 268 -5.47 -27.31 20.10
C SER A 268 -6.13 -26.05 20.65
N LEU A 269 -5.85 -24.91 20.03
CA LEU A 269 -6.48 -23.62 20.30
C LEU A 269 -7.53 -23.22 19.25
N GLN A 270 -7.94 -24.14 18.37
CA GLN A 270 -8.90 -23.90 17.28
C GLN A 270 -8.46 -22.74 16.35
N ILE A 271 -7.16 -22.63 16.11
CA ILE A 271 -6.57 -21.64 15.21
C ILE A 271 -6.11 -22.36 13.93
N LYS A 272 -6.56 -21.87 12.78
CA LYS A 272 -6.15 -22.32 11.45
C LYS A 272 -5.34 -21.23 10.74
N GLY A 273 -4.04 -21.42 10.63
CA GLY A 273 -3.17 -20.63 9.75
C GLY A 273 -3.20 -21.25 8.36
N ILE A 274 -3.96 -20.66 7.44
CA ILE A 274 -4.28 -21.28 6.14
C ILE A 274 -3.34 -20.90 4.99
N GLY A 275 -2.38 -20.02 5.27
CA GLY A 275 -1.44 -19.58 4.23
C GLY A 275 -2.02 -18.59 3.24
N PHE A 276 -1.36 -18.47 2.11
CA PHE A 276 -1.86 -17.67 0.99
C PHE A 276 -3.14 -18.31 0.44
N VAL A 277 -4.13 -17.47 0.14
CA VAL A 277 -5.42 -17.88 -0.45
C VAL A 277 -5.56 -17.25 -1.82
N ASP A 278 -5.92 -18.05 -2.82
CA ASP A 278 -6.12 -17.59 -4.20
C ASP A 278 -7.40 -16.75 -4.32
N SER A 279 -8.42 -17.07 -3.53
CA SER A 279 -9.69 -16.35 -3.50
C SER A 279 -9.99 -15.78 -2.11
N LEU A 280 -9.90 -14.47 -1.99
CA LEU A 280 -10.38 -13.75 -0.81
C LEU A 280 -11.91 -13.76 -0.70
N ASP A 281 -12.63 -13.97 -1.82
CA ASP A 281 -14.08 -14.05 -1.85
C ASP A 281 -14.57 -15.20 -0.97
N GLU A 282 -14.04 -16.41 -1.20
CA GLU A 282 -14.39 -17.59 -0.41
C GLU A 282 -13.99 -17.43 1.05
N PHE A 283 -12.83 -16.82 1.29
CA PHE A 283 -12.40 -16.56 2.66
C PHE A 283 -13.40 -15.64 3.37
N TYR A 284 -13.71 -14.46 2.81
CA TYR A 284 -14.61 -13.52 3.46
C TYR A 284 -16.03 -14.08 3.61
N LEU A 285 -16.57 -14.77 2.59
CA LEU A 285 -17.93 -15.31 2.62
C LEU A 285 -18.16 -16.28 3.80
N ARG A 286 -17.19 -17.12 4.13
CA ARG A 286 -17.33 -18.10 5.20
C ARG A 286 -17.09 -17.53 6.61
N GLN A 287 -16.57 -16.30 6.76
CA GLN A 287 -16.35 -15.69 8.06
C GLN A 287 -17.64 -15.07 8.61
N THR A 288 -17.83 -15.17 9.94
CA THR A 288 -18.90 -14.46 10.66
C THR A 288 -18.45 -13.04 11.03
N ILE A 289 -17.21 -12.93 11.52
CA ILE A 289 -16.60 -11.67 11.97
C ILE A 289 -15.20 -11.58 11.36
N ILE A 290 -14.83 -10.40 10.93
CA ILE A 290 -13.45 -10.08 10.57
C ILE A 290 -12.84 -9.22 11.66
N ILE A 291 -11.64 -9.57 12.09
CA ILE A 291 -10.90 -8.79 13.07
C ILE A 291 -9.75 -8.01 12.44
N SER A 292 -9.48 -6.85 12.99
CA SER A 292 -8.30 -6.06 12.66
C SER A 292 -7.66 -5.48 13.92
N PRO A 293 -6.91 -6.30 14.67
CA PRO A 293 -6.38 -5.93 15.98
C PRO A 293 -4.99 -5.27 15.88
N LEU A 294 -4.75 -4.40 14.89
CA LEU A 294 -3.47 -3.72 14.74
C LEU A 294 -3.27 -2.75 15.92
N ARG A 295 -2.13 -2.84 16.58
CA ARG A 295 -1.74 -1.94 17.68
C ARG A 295 -1.00 -0.70 17.17
N TYR A 296 -0.46 -0.77 15.97
CA TYR A 296 0.19 0.32 15.25
C TYR A 296 0.14 0.07 13.74
N GLY A 297 0.26 1.14 12.97
CA GLY A 297 0.20 1.13 11.51
C GLY A 297 -0.02 2.54 11.00
N THR A 298 0.09 2.71 9.69
CA THR A 298 -0.20 3.96 8.99
C THR A 298 -1.02 3.67 7.74
N GLY A 299 -1.75 4.66 7.24
CA GLY A 299 -2.56 4.53 6.04
C GLY A 299 -3.92 3.89 6.27
N LEU A 300 -4.70 3.79 5.19
CA LEU A 300 -6.00 3.13 5.19
C LEU A 300 -5.82 1.62 5.26
N ASN A 301 -6.51 1.00 6.20
CA ASN A 301 -6.47 -0.45 6.37
C ASN A 301 -7.39 -1.15 5.36
N MET A 302 -6.83 -1.54 4.22
CA MET A 302 -7.59 -2.10 3.09
C MET A 302 -8.39 -3.36 3.46
N LYS A 303 -7.91 -4.20 4.39
CA LYS A 303 -8.67 -5.39 4.84
C LYS A 303 -10.02 -5.03 5.48
N ILE A 304 -10.13 -3.85 6.10
CA ILE A 304 -11.41 -3.35 6.64
C ILE A 304 -12.33 -2.94 5.49
N VAL A 305 -11.81 -2.20 4.51
CA VAL A 305 -12.59 -1.78 3.33
C VAL A 305 -13.09 -3.00 2.56
N GLU A 306 -12.23 -4.00 2.37
CA GLU A 306 -12.59 -5.29 1.77
C GLU A 306 -13.69 -5.98 2.56
N ALA A 307 -13.49 -6.21 3.88
CA ALA A 307 -14.48 -6.88 4.71
C ALA A 307 -15.84 -6.18 4.68
N LEU A 308 -15.86 -4.83 4.69
CA LEU A 308 -17.08 -4.03 4.52
C LEU A 308 -17.75 -4.27 3.16
N SER A 309 -16.96 -4.42 2.08
CA SER A 309 -17.49 -4.71 0.75
C SER A 309 -18.20 -6.08 0.68
N TYR A 310 -17.88 -6.99 1.60
CA TYR A 310 -18.54 -8.30 1.79
C TYR A 310 -19.63 -8.27 2.86
N GLY A 311 -20.01 -7.08 3.36
CA GLY A 311 -21.05 -6.94 4.40
C GLY A 311 -20.66 -7.58 5.73
N LYS A 312 -19.36 -7.76 6.04
CA LYS A 312 -18.93 -8.44 7.25
C LYS A 312 -18.91 -7.51 8.47
N VAL A 313 -19.26 -8.06 9.61
CA VAL A 313 -19.05 -7.42 10.91
C VAL A 313 -17.56 -7.32 11.19
N ILE A 314 -17.10 -6.14 11.61
CA ILE A 314 -15.70 -5.88 11.89
C ILE A 314 -15.50 -5.55 13.36
N VAL A 315 -14.54 -6.22 13.98
CA VAL A 315 -14.03 -5.88 15.32
C VAL A 315 -12.58 -5.43 15.18
N SER A 316 -12.30 -4.21 15.56
CA SER A 316 -10.98 -3.61 15.36
C SER A 316 -10.52 -2.78 16.55
N THR A 317 -9.22 -2.50 16.60
CA THR A 317 -8.66 -1.46 17.46
C THR A 317 -8.92 -0.08 16.88
N SER A 318 -8.87 0.96 17.71
CA SER A 318 -8.93 2.35 17.25
C SER A 318 -7.83 2.69 16.24
N THR A 319 -6.66 2.09 16.38
CA THR A 319 -5.55 2.24 15.41
C THR A 319 -5.91 1.68 14.04
N SER A 320 -6.60 0.55 13.97
CA SER A 320 -6.96 -0.08 12.69
C SER A 320 -7.99 0.70 11.87
N ILE A 321 -8.84 1.48 12.52
CA ILE A 321 -9.88 2.30 11.87
C ILE A 321 -9.45 3.75 11.63
N GLN A 322 -8.22 4.11 11.96
CA GLN A 322 -7.67 5.42 11.61
C GLN A 322 -7.63 5.54 10.07
N GLY A 323 -8.41 6.45 9.55
CA GLY A 323 -8.53 6.65 8.10
C GLY A 323 -9.94 6.47 7.53
N PHE A 324 -10.87 6.00 8.37
CA PHE A 324 -12.30 5.92 8.08
C PHE A 324 -13.06 7.14 8.60
#